data_5132f4192634bb10c20b5a20e4581ee2
#
_entry.id   5132f4192634bb10c20b5a20e4581ee2
#
_cell.length_a   1.000
_cell.length_b   1.000
_cell.length_c   1.000
_cell.angle_alpha   90.00
_cell.angle_beta   90.00
_cell.angle_gamma   90.00
#
_symmetry.space_group_name_H-M   'P 1'
#
loop_
_entity.id
_entity.type
_entity.pdbx_description
1 polymer ?
#
loop_
_entity_poly.entity_id
_entity_poly.type
_entity_poly.pdbx_seq_one_letter_code
_entity_poly.pdbx_strand_id
1 'polypeptide(L)'
;MILINDKNCSDLKIVFSELPSIPKPVRNVEEKFVSGRDGSLIIDRGTYQNIPIMLIGHAGCKRTELIDYFGTTGELKFETSPDRFWKYRVTAIDVKEVLDDGVLLAFSINMSLGPHKYLVSGKSKIIGSSTLSLKNDYNANAYPFLKIKGTGTIGIIKNGIQILSIKDITDYVDIDCEADVIHRNNVNYDNKAIGDTFYLDANKTTELKFTGNVSEVILIPNWREI
;
A
#
# COMPACT_ATOMS: atom_id res chain seq x y z
N MET A 1 7.57 4.62 -20.27
CA MET A 1 8.46 5.32 -19.30
C MET A 1 8.00 4.96 -17.88
N ILE A 2 8.89 5.12 -16.88
CA ILE A 2 8.55 4.92 -15.46
C ILE A 2 8.32 6.29 -14.83
N LEU A 3 7.33 6.38 -13.94
CA LEU A 3 7.07 7.53 -13.07
C LEU A 3 7.37 7.13 -11.63
N ILE A 4 8.08 7.96 -10.92
CA ILE A 4 8.38 7.83 -9.50
C ILE A 4 7.66 8.95 -8.73
N ASN A 5 6.74 8.61 -7.87
CA ASN A 5 5.93 9.58 -7.11
C ASN A 5 5.23 10.61 -8.03
N ASP A 6 4.69 10.14 -9.16
CA ASP A 6 4.07 10.96 -10.22
C ASP A 6 5.03 11.96 -10.93
N LYS A 7 6.33 11.90 -10.64
CA LYS A 7 7.35 12.70 -11.29
C LYS A 7 7.92 12.00 -12.50
N ASN A 8 8.15 12.76 -13.57
CA ASN A 8 8.74 12.22 -14.79
C ASN A 8 10.27 12.10 -14.63
N CYS A 9 10.81 10.97 -15.07
CA CYS A 9 12.25 10.73 -15.11
C CYS A 9 13.01 11.72 -16.02
N SER A 10 12.33 12.29 -17.02
CA SER A 10 12.93 13.27 -17.95
C SER A 10 13.39 14.55 -17.27
N ASP A 11 12.79 14.94 -16.14
CA ASP A 11 13.14 16.17 -15.41
C ASP A 11 14.59 16.14 -14.91
N LEU A 12 15.10 14.94 -14.59
CA LEU A 12 16.49 14.69 -14.18
C LEU A 12 17.33 14.04 -15.30
N LYS A 13 16.82 14.03 -16.54
CA LYS A 13 17.45 13.35 -17.68
C LYS A 13 17.81 11.90 -17.38
N ILE A 14 16.91 11.21 -16.65
CA ILE A 14 17.09 9.79 -16.31
C ILE A 14 16.72 8.95 -17.52
N VAL A 15 17.64 8.07 -17.91
CA VAL A 15 17.44 7.07 -18.96
C VAL A 15 17.72 5.70 -18.35
N PHE A 16 16.69 4.86 -18.30
CA PHE A 16 16.86 3.46 -17.86
C PHE A 16 17.44 2.62 -18.99
N SER A 17 18.39 1.76 -18.68
CA SER A 17 19.00 0.83 -19.65
C SER A 17 17.97 -0.18 -20.16
N GLU A 18 17.07 -0.61 -19.24
CA GLU A 18 15.95 -1.49 -19.54
C GLU A 18 14.80 -1.24 -18.54
N LEU A 19 13.59 -1.57 -18.94
CA LEU A 19 12.45 -1.55 -18.00
C LEU A 19 12.50 -2.82 -17.14
N PRO A 20 12.27 -2.71 -15.82
CA PRO A 20 12.30 -3.88 -14.95
C PRO A 20 11.16 -4.83 -15.28
N SER A 21 11.47 -6.12 -15.29
CA SER A 21 10.46 -7.16 -15.29
C SER A 21 9.89 -7.28 -13.86
N ILE A 22 8.56 -7.15 -13.71
CA ILE A 22 7.89 -7.35 -12.43
C ILE A 22 7.20 -8.72 -12.47
N PRO A 23 7.78 -9.73 -11.82
CA PRO A 23 7.19 -11.06 -11.77
C PRO A 23 5.90 -11.07 -10.92
N LYS A 24 5.11 -12.11 -11.08
CA LYS A 24 4.00 -12.36 -10.18
C LYS A 24 4.53 -12.58 -8.75
N PRO A 25 3.87 -12.01 -7.71
CA PRO A 25 4.31 -12.21 -6.34
C PRO A 25 4.21 -13.68 -5.91
N VAL A 26 5.20 -14.12 -5.16
CA VAL A 26 5.26 -15.49 -4.63
C VAL A 26 4.48 -15.57 -3.32
N ARG A 27 3.74 -16.66 -3.12
CA ARG A 27 3.02 -16.94 -1.87
C ARG A 27 3.99 -17.25 -0.74
N ASN A 28 3.66 -16.82 0.45
CA ASN A 28 4.35 -17.25 1.68
C ASN A 28 3.83 -18.63 2.07
N VAL A 29 4.60 -19.66 1.72
CA VAL A 29 4.32 -21.04 2.08
C VAL A 29 5.43 -21.58 2.98
N GLU A 30 5.06 -22.40 3.94
CA GLU A 30 5.97 -23.11 4.81
C GLU A 30 5.91 -24.60 4.45
N GLU A 31 7.06 -25.19 4.14
CA GLU A 31 7.18 -26.62 3.88
C GLU A 31 7.65 -27.34 5.13
N LYS A 32 6.90 -28.35 5.58
CA LYS A 32 7.28 -29.22 6.72
C LYS A 32 7.46 -30.64 6.26
N PHE A 33 8.64 -31.19 6.47
CA PHE A 33 8.91 -32.62 6.30
C PHE A 33 8.37 -33.38 7.51
N VAL A 34 7.56 -34.40 7.24
CA VAL A 34 7.02 -35.29 8.28
C VAL A 34 7.65 -36.66 8.10
N SER A 35 8.31 -37.17 9.15
CA SER A 35 8.95 -38.47 9.12
C SER A 35 7.93 -39.60 8.81
N GLY A 36 8.32 -40.48 7.85
CA GLY A 36 7.45 -41.58 7.40
C GLY A 36 6.38 -41.21 6.38
N ARG A 37 6.45 -39.97 5.82
CA ARG A 37 5.56 -39.51 4.76
C ARG A 37 6.40 -39.09 3.53
N ASP A 38 5.94 -39.49 2.34
CA ASP A 38 6.51 -39.00 1.10
C ASP A 38 6.06 -37.56 0.83
N GLY A 39 7.01 -36.68 0.42
CA GLY A 39 6.77 -35.27 0.15
C GLY A 39 6.66 -34.41 1.42
N SER A 40 6.48 -33.09 1.22
CA SER A 40 6.33 -32.12 2.28
C SER A 40 4.87 -31.73 2.52
N LEU A 41 4.55 -31.30 3.74
CA LEU A 41 3.31 -30.62 4.05
C LEU A 41 3.47 -29.13 3.73
N ILE A 42 2.62 -28.62 2.85
CA ILE A 42 2.63 -27.19 2.47
C ILE A 42 1.59 -26.47 3.31
N ILE A 43 2.04 -25.48 4.08
CA ILE A 43 1.18 -24.58 4.86
C ILE A 43 1.19 -23.22 4.18
N ASP A 44 0.08 -22.84 3.53
CA ASP A 44 -0.09 -21.52 2.92
C ASP A 44 -0.54 -20.52 4.00
N ARG A 45 0.24 -19.48 4.21
CA ARG A 45 -0.06 -18.42 5.18
C ARG A 45 -1.03 -17.35 4.65
N GLY A 46 -1.49 -17.48 3.40
CA GLY A 46 -2.45 -16.54 2.79
C GLY A 46 -1.85 -15.18 2.40
N THR A 47 -0.54 -14.98 2.54
CA THR A 47 0.17 -13.72 2.24
C THR A 47 1.15 -13.90 1.09
N TYR A 48 1.70 -12.79 0.59
CA TYR A 48 2.66 -12.78 -0.52
C TYR A 48 3.96 -12.10 -0.09
N GLN A 49 5.05 -12.51 -0.73
CA GLN A 49 6.36 -11.88 -0.58
C GLN A 49 6.44 -10.59 -1.40
N ASN A 50 7.25 -9.66 -0.93
CA ASN A 50 7.62 -8.49 -1.72
C ASN A 50 8.41 -8.92 -2.96
N ILE A 51 8.33 -8.11 -4.00
CA ILE A 51 8.99 -8.36 -5.30
C ILE A 51 10.28 -7.53 -5.34
N PRO A 52 11.46 -8.16 -5.34
CA PRO A 52 12.71 -7.43 -5.55
C PRO A 52 12.83 -7.04 -7.02
N ILE A 53 13.17 -5.78 -7.27
CA ILE A 53 13.52 -5.29 -8.60
C ILE A 53 14.81 -4.46 -8.55
N MET A 54 15.46 -4.33 -9.68
CA MET A 54 16.61 -3.46 -9.87
C MET A 54 16.37 -2.55 -11.06
N LEU A 55 16.63 -1.26 -10.87
CA LEU A 55 16.62 -0.24 -11.90
C LEU A 55 18.06 0.15 -12.22
N ILE A 56 18.45 0.05 -13.48
CA ILE A 56 19.78 0.43 -13.95
C ILE A 56 19.63 1.52 -15.01
N GLY A 57 20.48 2.52 -14.96
CA GLY A 57 20.41 3.60 -15.94
C GLY A 57 21.49 4.66 -15.76
N HIS A 58 21.28 5.75 -16.46
CA HIS A 58 22.09 6.97 -16.42
C HIS A 58 21.22 8.16 -16.07
N ALA A 59 21.81 9.17 -15.42
CA ALA A 59 21.13 10.40 -15.07
C ALA A 59 22.03 11.61 -15.36
N GLY A 60 21.43 12.67 -15.91
CA GLY A 60 22.11 13.95 -16.18
C GLY A 60 21.82 14.96 -15.08
N CYS A 61 22.03 14.61 -13.81
CA CYS A 61 21.77 15.43 -12.64
C CYS A 61 22.82 15.19 -11.55
N LYS A 62 22.76 15.97 -10.47
CA LYS A 62 23.63 15.76 -9.32
C LYS A 62 23.22 14.50 -8.54
N ARG A 63 24.21 13.85 -7.89
CA ARG A 63 24.01 12.66 -7.06
C ARG A 63 22.91 12.85 -6.00
N THR A 64 22.88 13.99 -5.33
CA THR A 64 21.87 14.30 -4.31
C THR A 64 20.46 14.37 -4.90
N GLU A 65 20.31 15.02 -6.06
CA GLU A 65 19.03 15.14 -6.77
C GLU A 65 18.49 13.77 -7.19
N LEU A 66 19.38 12.88 -7.66
CA LEU A 66 19.00 11.51 -8.01
C LEU A 66 18.51 10.71 -6.79
N ILE A 67 19.26 10.79 -5.66
CA ILE A 67 18.87 10.11 -4.43
C ILE A 67 17.54 10.65 -3.89
N ASP A 68 17.35 11.96 -3.88
CA ASP A 68 16.12 12.60 -3.42
C ASP A 68 14.92 12.28 -4.32
N TYR A 69 15.16 12.12 -5.63
CA TYR A 69 14.11 11.74 -6.57
C TYR A 69 13.51 10.36 -6.25
N PHE A 70 14.35 9.38 -5.95
CA PHE A 70 13.87 8.04 -5.61
C PHE A 70 13.40 7.95 -4.15
N GLY A 71 13.99 8.75 -3.24
CA GLY A 71 13.67 8.70 -1.81
C GLY A 71 13.92 7.33 -1.19
N THR A 72 13.37 7.10 0.00
CA THR A 72 13.42 5.80 0.68
C THR A 72 12.23 4.93 0.37
N THR A 73 11.06 5.52 0.18
CA THR A 73 9.79 4.86 -0.15
C THR A 73 9.02 5.71 -1.16
N GLY A 74 8.11 5.10 -1.89
CA GLY A 74 7.28 5.83 -2.83
C GLY A 74 6.37 4.94 -3.66
N GLU A 75 5.91 5.51 -4.77
CA GLU A 75 5.05 4.87 -5.74
C GLU A 75 5.74 4.78 -7.10
N LEU A 76 5.71 3.60 -7.67
CA LEU A 76 6.22 3.32 -9.01
C LEU A 76 5.05 3.07 -9.95
N LYS A 77 5.00 3.81 -11.06
CA LYS A 77 4.01 3.67 -12.13
C LYS A 77 4.68 3.45 -13.48
N PHE A 78 3.98 2.76 -14.37
CA PHE A 78 4.33 2.71 -15.78
C PHE A 78 3.36 3.58 -16.58
N GLU A 79 3.86 4.33 -17.53
CA GLU A 79 3.01 5.11 -18.44
C GLU A 79 2.04 4.25 -19.24
N THR A 80 2.38 3.00 -19.50
CA THR A 80 1.51 2.02 -20.17
C THR A 80 0.33 1.57 -19.30
N SER A 81 0.37 1.84 -17.99
CA SER A 81 -0.68 1.51 -17.02
C SER A 81 -0.79 2.63 -15.99
N PRO A 82 -1.25 3.83 -16.40
CA PRO A 82 -1.23 5.03 -15.56
C PRO A 82 -2.25 4.98 -14.41
N ASP A 83 -3.20 4.07 -14.49
CA ASP A 83 -4.24 3.81 -13.48
C ASP A 83 -3.79 2.90 -12.34
N ARG A 84 -2.56 2.39 -12.38
CA ARG A 84 -1.99 1.44 -11.42
C ARG A 84 -0.62 1.88 -10.93
N PHE A 85 -0.30 1.54 -9.67
CA PHE A 85 1.01 1.77 -9.08
C PHE A 85 1.40 0.67 -8.10
N TRP A 86 2.70 0.55 -7.85
CA TRP A 86 3.25 -0.26 -6.74
C TRP A 86 3.82 0.66 -5.69
N LYS A 87 3.57 0.33 -4.42
CA LYS A 87 4.34 0.91 -3.31
C LYS A 87 5.72 0.25 -3.31
N TYR A 88 6.77 1.04 -3.18
CA TYR A 88 8.14 0.53 -3.11
C TYR A 88 8.90 1.07 -1.90
N ARG A 89 9.95 0.33 -1.56
CA ARG A 89 11.01 0.78 -0.65
C ARG A 89 12.35 0.57 -1.34
N VAL A 90 13.22 1.59 -1.32
CA VAL A 90 14.60 1.47 -1.78
C VAL A 90 15.40 0.69 -0.75
N THR A 91 16.14 -0.30 -1.19
CA THR A 91 16.96 -1.15 -0.33
C THR A 91 18.46 -0.85 -0.49
N ALA A 92 18.88 -0.42 -1.68
CA ALA A 92 20.22 0.06 -1.94
C ALA A 92 20.24 1.01 -3.14
N ILE A 93 21.12 2.00 -3.10
CA ILE A 93 21.44 2.88 -4.23
C ILE A 93 22.95 2.87 -4.41
N ASP A 94 23.39 2.49 -5.60
CA ASP A 94 24.76 2.63 -6.04
C ASP A 94 24.84 3.64 -7.17
N VAL A 95 25.71 4.64 -7.05
CA VAL A 95 25.85 5.73 -8.02
C VAL A 95 27.33 5.96 -8.31
N LYS A 96 27.68 5.89 -9.59
CA LYS A 96 29.03 6.12 -10.09
C LYS A 96 29.01 7.33 -11.02
N GLU A 97 29.94 8.24 -10.83
CA GLU A 97 30.20 9.33 -11.79
C GLU A 97 30.90 8.77 -13.03
N VAL A 98 30.39 9.13 -14.19
CA VAL A 98 30.91 8.65 -15.49
C VAL A 98 31.84 9.68 -16.10
N LEU A 99 31.60 10.97 -15.84
CA LEU A 99 32.43 12.10 -16.27
C LEU A 99 32.91 12.87 -15.04
N ASP A 100 34.13 13.42 -15.12
CA ASP A 100 34.75 14.21 -14.02
C ASP A 100 33.98 15.52 -13.69
N ASP A 101 33.03 15.93 -14.51
CA ASP A 101 32.19 17.10 -14.28
C ASP A 101 31.02 16.84 -13.30
N GLY A 102 30.82 15.58 -12.88
CA GLY A 102 29.77 15.17 -11.96
C GLY A 102 28.34 15.28 -12.50
N VAL A 103 28.19 15.54 -13.80
CA VAL A 103 26.86 15.76 -14.44
C VAL A 103 26.29 14.47 -15.00
N LEU A 104 27.13 13.51 -15.43
CA LEU A 104 26.69 12.21 -15.93
C LEU A 104 26.94 11.13 -14.90
N LEU A 105 25.86 10.55 -14.39
CA LEU A 105 25.89 9.46 -13.42
C LEU A 105 25.43 8.16 -14.06
N ALA A 106 26.08 7.06 -13.70
CA ALA A 106 25.54 5.72 -13.85
C ALA A 106 24.99 5.26 -12.50
N PHE A 107 23.83 4.63 -12.48
CA PHE A 107 23.21 4.19 -11.23
C PHE A 107 22.64 2.78 -11.31
N SER A 108 22.58 2.15 -10.15
CA SER A 108 21.85 0.91 -9.90
C SER A 108 21.07 1.07 -8.60
N ILE A 109 19.75 0.87 -8.66
CA ILE A 109 18.84 1.04 -7.53
C ILE A 109 18.10 -0.26 -7.30
N ASN A 110 18.31 -0.86 -6.15
CA ASN A 110 17.56 -2.01 -5.69
C ASN A 110 16.32 -1.56 -4.92
N MET A 111 15.17 -2.09 -5.30
CA MET A 111 13.89 -1.79 -4.69
C MET A 111 13.16 -3.06 -4.29
N SER A 112 12.41 -2.96 -3.21
CA SER A 112 11.44 -3.97 -2.78
C SER A 112 10.06 -3.40 -3.05
N LEU A 113 9.35 -3.95 -4.04
CA LEU A 113 7.94 -3.61 -4.32
C LEU A 113 7.02 -4.39 -3.40
N GLY A 114 5.93 -3.77 -2.98
CA GLY A 114 4.82 -4.49 -2.38
C GLY A 114 4.23 -5.53 -3.37
N PRO A 115 3.62 -6.60 -2.88
CA PRO A 115 3.13 -7.68 -3.74
C PRO A 115 1.91 -7.30 -4.57
N HIS A 116 1.23 -6.21 -4.21
CA HIS A 116 -0.01 -5.78 -4.83
C HIS A 116 0.20 -4.55 -5.72
N LYS A 117 -0.53 -4.52 -6.84
CA LYS A 117 -0.76 -3.32 -7.63
C LYS A 117 -1.94 -2.56 -7.03
N TYR A 118 -1.76 -1.30 -6.69
CA TYR A 118 -2.81 -0.42 -6.23
C TYR A 118 -3.42 0.33 -7.41
N LEU A 119 -4.73 0.59 -7.34
CA LEU A 119 -5.44 1.39 -8.31
C LEU A 119 -5.43 2.86 -7.90
N VAL A 120 -5.21 3.75 -8.85
CA VAL A 120 -5.31 5.22 -8.61
C VAL A 120 -6.73 5.59 -8.15
N SER A 121 -7.76 4.93 -8.67
CA SER A 121 -9.15 5.08 -8.22
C SER A 121 -9.34 4.73 -6.73
N GLY A 122 -8.50 3.85 -6.19
CA GLY A 122 -8.51 3.48 -4.77
C GLY A 122 -8.07 4.60 -3.82
N LYS A 123 -7.48 5.69 -4.33
CA LYS A 123 -7.13 6.88 -3.54
C LYS A 123 -8.30 7.86 -3.41
N SER A 124 -9.40 7.65 -4.14
CA SER A 124 -10.55 8.53 -4.11
C SER A 124 -11.27 8.43 -2.78
N LYS A 125 -11.63 9.59 -2.21
CA LYS A 125 -12.39 9.68 -0.96
C LYS A 125 -13.85 9.39 -1.22
N ILE A 126 -14.42 8.49 -0.42
CA ILE A 126 -15.85 8.19 -0.36
C ILE A 126 -16.37 8.80 0.94
N ILE A 127 -17.36 9.65 0.84
CA ILE A 127 -17.91 10.39 2.00
C ILE A 127 -19.31 9.86 2.31
N GLY A 128 -19.57 9.58 3.59
CA GLY A 128 -20.84 9.13 4.11
C GLY A 128 -21.02 9.50 5.58
N SER A 129 -22.11 9.06 6.18
CA SER A 129 -22.35 9.32 7.62
C SER A 129 -22.70 8.05 8.40
N SER A 130 -23.74 7.30 7.99
CA SER A 130 -24.23 6.16 8.75
C SER A 130 -24.00 4.81 8.07
N THR A 131 -24.03 4.78 6.75
CA THR A 131 -23.86 3.55 5.95
C THR A 131 -23.08 3.82 4.67
N LEU A 132 -22.25 2.85 4.28
CA LEU A 132 -21.53 2.83 2.99
C LEU A 132 -21.67 1.43 2.40
N SER A 133 -21.97 1.35 1.10
CA SER A 133 -21.93 0.11 0.33
C SER A 133 -20.80 0.22 -0.69
N LEU A 134 -19.84 -0.70 -0.62
CA LEU A 134 -18.59 -0.65 -1.37
C LEU A 134 -18.42 -1.96 -2.14
N LYS A 135 -18.29 -1.85 -3.47
CA LYS A 135 -18.01 -3.00 -4.32
C LYS A 135 -16.52 -3.05 -4.65
N ASN A 136 -15.87 -4.13 -4.27
CA ASN A 136 -14.51 -4.43 -4.66
C ASN A 136 -14.51 -5.34 -5.88
N ASP A 137 -14.26 -4.79 -7.06
CA ASP A 137 -14.25 -5.54 -8.32
C ASP A 137 -12.89 -6.21 -8.61
N TYR A 138 -11.93 -6.14 -7.67
CA TYR A 138 -10.57 -6.63 -7.84
C TYR A 138 -10.33 -7.95 -7.11
N ASN A 139 -9.30 -8.68 -7.54
CA ASN A 139 -8.98 -10.04 -7.07
C ASN A 139 -8.19 -10.10 -5.75
N ALA A 140 -7.98 -8.97 -5.10
CA ALA A 140 -7.32 -8.89 -3.80
C ALA A 140 -8.19 -8.14 -2.77
N ASN A 141 -8.10 -8.55 -1.50
CA ASN A 141 -8.72 -7.82 -0.40
C ASN A 141 -8.09 -6.43 -0.31
N ALA A 142 -8.91 -5.38 -0.20
CA ALA A 142 -8.44 -4.02 -0.03
C ALA A 142 -8.51 -3.61 1.45
N TYR A 143 -7.49 -2.90 1.93
CA TYR A 143 -7.41 -2.42 3.31
C TYR A 143 -7.68 -0.91 3.32
N PRO A 144 -8.88 -0.48 3.69
CA PRO A 144 -9.23 0.92 3.61
C PRO A 144 -8.57 1.76 4.71
N PHE A 145 -8.43 3.04 4.44
CA PHE A 145 -8.19 4.04 5.46
C PHE A 145 -9.53 4.75 5.74
N LEU A 146 -9.87 4.93 7.02
CA LEU A 146 -11.07 5.64 7.43
C LEU A 146 -10.70 6.81 8.35
N LYS A 147 -11.37 7.94 8.14
CA LYS A 147 -11.45 9.02 9.11
C LYS A 147 -12.91 9.18 9.51
N ILE A 148 -13.22 8.93 10.77
CA ILE A 148 -14.57 9.00 11.30
C ILE A 148 -14.64 10.19 12.24
N LYS A 149 -15.47 11.19 11.90
CA LYS A 149 -15.79 12.33 12.77
C LYS A 149 -16.98 11.99 13.63
N GLY A 150 -16.87 12.25 14.92
CA GLY A 150 -17.93 11.96 15.88
C GLY A 150 -17.46 12.07 17.31
N THR A 151 -18.33 11.70 18.25
CA THR A 151 -18.04 11.77 19.70
C THR A 151 -18.58 10.55 20.44
N GLY A 152 -17.94 10.22 21.57
CA GLY A 152 -18.34 9.11 22.44
C GLY A 152 -17.85 7.76 21.93
N THR A 153 -18.68 6.75 21.98
CA THR A 153 -18.37 5.41 21.50
C THR A 153 -18.93 5.24 20.09
N ILE A 154 -18.07 4.84 19.16
CA ILE A 154 -18.42 4.57 17.76
C ILE A 154 -18.21 3.09 17.48
N GLY A 155 -19.23 2.45 16.91
CA GLY A 155 -19.16 1.06 16.44
C GLY A 155 -19.14 0.98 14.92
N ILE A 156 -18.41 -0.01 14.40
CA ILE A 156 -18.36 -0.35 12.97
C ILE A 156 -18.93 -1.75 12.80
N ILE A 157 -19.94 -1.84 11.95
CA ILE A 157 -20.63 -3.09 11.59
C ILE A 157 -20.32 -3.38 10.13
N LYS A 158 -19.73 -4.54 9.85
CA LYS A 158 -19.46 -5.03 8.49
C LYS A 158 -20.41 -6.19 8.18
N ASN A 159 -21.21 -6.04 7.14
CA ASN A 159 -22.17 -7.08 6.69
C ASN A 159 -23.05 -7.61 7.84
N GLY A 160 -23.53 -6.71 8.69
CA GLY A 160 -24.41 -7.04 9.82
C GLY A 160 -23.70 -7.48 11.11
N ILE A 161 -22.38 -7.66 11.10
CA ILE A 161 -21.59 -8.09 12.27
C ILE A 161 -20.76 -6.90 12.78
N GLN A 162 -20.87 -6.61 14.08
CA GLN A 162 -20.00 -5.59 14.71
C GLN A 162 -18.57 -6.13 14.80
N ILE A 163 -17.65 -5.45 14.11
CA ILE A 163 -16.24 -5.84 14.00
C ILE A 163 -15.33 -4.98 14.86
N LEU A 164 -15.70 -3.72 15.11
CA LEU A 164 -14.87 -2.78 15.85
C LEU A 164 -15.77 -1.83 16.66
N SER A 165 -15.32 -1.49 17.86
CA SER A 165 -15.92 -0.47 18.72
C SER A 165 -14.82 0.36 19.36
N ILE A 166 -14.87 1.69 19.21
CA ILE A 166 -13.86 2.62 19.71
C ILE A 166 -14.50 3.58 20.69
N LYS A 167 -13.94 3.72 21.89
CA LYS A 167 -14.46 4.54 22.98
C LYS A 167 -13.73 5.89 23.06
N ASP A 168 -14.34 6.84 23.77
CA ASP A 168 -13.77 8.14 24.14
C ASP A 168 -13.32 8.99 22.96
N ILE A 169 -14.03 8.91 21.84
CA ILE A 169 -13.79 9.79 20.70
C ILE A 169 -14.36 11.18 21.04
N THR A 170 -13.55 12.21 20.84
CA THR A 170 -13.92 13.61 21.18
C THR A 170 -14.18 14.48 19.96
N ASP A 171 -13.71 14.09 18.77
CA ASP A 171 -13.86 14.84 17.52
C ASP A 171 -13.77 13.91 16.30
N TYR A 172 -12.64 13.21 16.16
CA TYR A 172 -12.46 12.21 15.11
C TYR A 172 -11.51 11.10 15.54
N VAL A 173 -11.49 10.03 14.76
CA VAL A 173 -10.51 8.93 14.83
C VAL A 173 -10.11 8.53 13.42
N ASP A 174 -8.84 8.25 13.22
CA ASP A 174 -8.27 7.68 12.00
C ASP A 174 -8.02 6.18 12.20
N ILE A 175 -8.41 5.37 11.23
CA ILE A 175 -8.24 3.91 11.23
C ILE A 175 -7.50 3.55 9.95
N ASP A 176 -6.26 3.10 10.09
CA ASP A 176 -5.47 2.55 9.00
C ASP A 176 -5.55 1.02 9.04
N CYS A 177 -6.40 0.46 8.19
CA CYS A 177 -6.58 -1.00 8.15
C CYS A 177 -5.39 -1.72 7.50
N GLU A 178 -4.54 -1.03 6.73
CA GLU A 178 -3.35 -1.64 6.13
C GLU A 178 -2.21 -1.74 7.15
N ALA A 179 -2.05 -0.71 7.99
CA ALA A 179 -1.07 -0.69 9.06
C ALA A 179 -1.57 -1.37 10.36
N ASP A 180 -2.86 -1.70 10.43
CA ASP A 180 -3.53 -2.24 11.62
C ASP A 180 -3.38 -1.31 12.85
N VAL A 181 -3.66 0.00 12.65
CA VAL A 181 -3.48 1.03 13.67
C VAL A 181 -4.69 1.94 13.73
N ILE A 182 -5.11 2.26 14.95
CA ILE A 182 -6.14 3.26 15.24
C ILE A 182 -5.48 4.42 15.97
N HIS A 183 -5.61 5.62 15.43
CA HIS A 183 -4.92 6.79 15.99
C HIS A 183 -5.70 8.09 15.83
N ARG A 184 -5.28 9.11 16.57
CA ARG A 184 -5.71 10.50 16.41
C ARG A 184 -4.51 11.43 16.68
N ASN A 185 -4.17 12.31 15.75
CA ASN A 185 -3.02 13.23 15.88
C ASN A 185 -1.74 12.50 16.34
N ASN A 186 -1.40 11.36 15.75
CA ASN A 186 -0.28 10.49 16.11
C ASN A 186 -0.34 9.88 17.54
N VAL A 187 -1.45 10.03 18.26
CA VAL A 187 -1.70 9.32 19.52
C VAL A 187 -2.40 8.01 19.21
N ASN A 188 -1.85 6.91 19.68
CA ASN A 188 -2.42 5.58 19.52
C ASN A 188 -3.74 5.44 20.32
N TYR A 189 -4.78 4.91 19.67
CA TYR A 189 -6.11 4.65 20.22
C TYR A 189 -6.46 3.15 20.28
N ASP A 190 -5.52 2.25 19.96
CA ASP A 190 -5.77 0.80 19.98
C ASP A 190 -6.26 0.32 21.35
N ASN A 191 -5.74 0.93 22.44
CA ASN A 191 -6.18 0.61 23.81
C ASN A 191 -7.62 1.04 24.13
N LYS A 192 -8.25 1.85 23.29
CA LYS A 192 -9.66 2.26 23.39
C LYS A 192 -10.56 1.47 22.45
N ALA A 193 -9.98 0.61 21.63
CA ALA A 193 -10.69 -0.21 20.65
C ALA A 193 -10.98 -1.61 21.21
N ILE A 194 -12.10 -2.18 20.79
CA ILE A 194 -12.49 -3.56 21.02
C ILE A 194 -12.86 -4.15 19.66
N GLY A 195 -12.16 -5.20 19.24
CA GLY A 195 -12.27 -5.80 17.91
C GLY A 195 -11.06 -5.47 17.05
N ASP A 196 -11.10 -5.87 15.80
CA ASP A 196 -9.99 -5.80 14.86
C ASP A 196 -10.29 -4.84 13.70
N THR A 197 -9.27 -4.33 13.05
CA THR A 197 -9.40 -3.65 11.77
C THR A 197 -9.90 -4.64 10.70
N PHE A 198 -10.26 -4.15 9.54
CA PHE A 198 -10.94 -4.99 8.55
C PHE A 198 -10.44 -4.74 7.13
N TYR A 199 -10.86 -5.59 6.23
CA TYR A 199 -10.65 -5.44 4.80
C TYR A 199 -11.96 -5.49 4.02
N LEU A 200 -11.95 -4.94 2.82
CA LEU A 200 -13.00 -5.05 1.83
C LEU A 200 -12.72 -6.30 0.99
N ASP A 201 -13.62 -7.27 1.06
CA ASP A 201 -13.43 -8.60 0.44
C ASP A 201 -13.28 -8.51 -1.08
N ALA A 202 -12.34 -9.28 -1.64
CA ALA A 202 -12.12 -9.39 -3.07
C ALA A 202 -13.39 -9.88 -3.81
N ASN A 203 -13.71 -9.25 -4.94
CA ASN A 203 -14.86 -9.60 -5.78
C ASN A 203 -16.22 -9.62 -5.05
N LYS A 204 -16.36 -8.81 -3.98
CA LYS A 204 -17.61 -8.74 -3.19
C LYS A 204 -18.02 -7.31 -2.92
N THR A 205 -19.31 -7.16 -2.58
CA THR A 205 -19.84 -5.93 -1.98
C THR A 205 -19.74 -6.04 -0.46
N THR A 206 -19.24 -5.00 0.16
CA THR A 206 -19.15 -4.86 1.62
C THR A 206 -20.07 -3.75 2.06
N GLU A 207 -20.95 -4.04 3.00
CA GLU A 207 -21.80 -3.05 3.66
C GLU A 207 -21.17 -2.67 4.99
N LEU A 208 -20.91 -1.37 5.18
CA LEU A 208 -20.44 -0.80 6.43
C LEU A 208 -21.52 0.06 7.03
N LYS A 209 -21.80 -0.16 8.31
CA LYS A 209 -22.70 0.68 9.10
C LYS A 209 -21.96 1.22 10.31
N PHE A 210 -22.10 2.50 10.54
CA PHE A 210 -21.47 3.21 11.64
C PHE A 210 -22.55 3.55 12.69
N THR A 211 -22.26 3.24 13.97
CA THR A 211 -23.17 3.46 15.09
C THR A 211 -22.54 4.42 16.10
N GLY A 212 -23.36 5.05 16.92
CA GLY A 212 -22.94 6.11 17.84
C GLY A 212 -23.17 7.51 17.25
N ASN A 213 -22.54 8.52 17.83
CA ASN A 213 -22.68 9.91 17.38
C ASN A 213 -21.66 10.21 16.26
N VAL A 214 -21.94 9.70 15.05
CA VAL A 214 -21.11 9.89 13.85
C VAL A 214 -21.70 11.02 13.01
N SER A 215 -20.89 12.03 12.70
CA SER A 215 -21.27 13.15 11.83
C SER A 215 -20.80 12.93 10.38
N GLU A 216 -19.60 12.37 10.18
CA GLU A 216 -19.03 12.15 8.84
C GLU A 216 -18.09 10.97 8.86
N VAL A 217 -18.08 10.22 7.78
CA VAL A 217 -17.09 9.17 7.49
C VAL A 217 -16.42 9.47 6.16
N ILE A 218 -15.11 9.56 6.14
CA ILE A 218 -14.30 9.64 4.93
C ILE A 218 -13.57 8.31 4.81
N LEU A 219 -13.79 7.59 3.71
CA LEU A 219 -13.16 6.31 3.45
C LEU A 219 -12.33 6.38 2.17
N ILE A 220 -11.10 5.87 2.23
CA ILE A 220 -10.22 5.67 1.09
C ILE A 220 -10.06 4.15 0.93
N PRO A 221 -10.59 3.53 -0.13
CA PRO A 221 -10.70 2.07 -0.19
C PRO A 221 -9.38 1.35 -0.42
N ASN A 222 -8.36 2.01 -0.98
CA ASN A 222 -7.07 1.42 -1.31
C ASN A 222 -7.21 0.17 -2.20
N TRP A 223 -8.04 0.27 -3.27
CA TRP A 223 -8.26 -0.83 -4.21
C TRP A 223 -6.95 -1.38 -4.73
N ARG A 224 -6.84 -2.71 -4.79
CA ARG A 224 -5.61 -3.38 -5.21
C ARG A 224 -5.89 -4.73 -5.86
N GLU A 225 -4.93 -5.19 -6.66
CA GLU A 225 -4.94 -6.48 -7.36
C GLU A 225 -3.59 -7.19 -7.24
N ILE A 226 -3.55 -8.48 -7.59
CA ILE A 226 -2.35 -9.32 -7.64
C ILE A 226 -1.92 -9.51 -9.08
#